data_1ba58f36b709efdc56a9c5e182ee18ef
#
_entry.id   1ba58f36b709efdc56a9c5e182ee18ef
#
_cell.length_a   1.000
_cell.length_b   1.000
_cell.length_c   1.000
_cell.angle_alpha   90.00
_cell.angle_beta   90.00
_cell.angle_gamma   90.00
#
_symmetry.space_group_name_H-M   'P 1'
#
loop_
_entity.id
_entity.type
_entity.pdbx_description
1 polymer ?
#
loop_
_entity_poly.entity_id
_entity_poly.type
_entity_poly.pdbx_seq_one_letter_code
_entity_poly.pdbx_strand_id
1 'polypeptide(L)'
;EDAFVGPSLGAEAINQGYLSMALGLLLVIVFMIGYYGTPGWMANLALFFNVFFIAGVLVQIQAALTLPGIAGIVLTLGMAVDANVLINERIREELHKGKGLLDAINIGYEKALSAILDGNITTVLIGVILIIFGSGSVKGFGVTLCIGLVTSVFTSVYISHILIDWMAKRQIKAG
;
A
#
# COMPACT_ATOMS: atom_id res chain seq x y z
N GLU A 1 12.54 5.10 -32.16
CA GLU A 1 13.92 4.79 -31.73
C GLU A 1 13.80 3.90 -30.49
N ASP A 2 13.88 2.60 -30.71
CA ASP A 2 14.03 1.64 -29.63
C ASP A 2 15.44 1.85 -29.06
N ALA A 3 15.54 2.54 -27.94
CA ALA A 3 16.78 2.61 -27.18
C ALA A 3 17.08 1.19 -26.70
N PHE A 4 17.93 0.47 -27.40
CA PHE A 4 18.52 -0.80 -26.96
C PHE A 4 19.38 -0.52 -25.73
N VAL A 5 18.75 -0.51 -24.58
CA VAL A 5 19.46 -0.59 -23.30
C VAL A 5 20.08 -1.98 -23.26
N GLY A 6 21.40 -2.05 -23.26
CA GLY A 6 22.10 -3.33 -23.24
C GLY A 6 21.62 -4.19 -22.05
N PRO A 7 21.59 -5.53 -22.16
CA PRO A 7 21.06 -6.43 -21.13
C PRO A 7 21.69 -6.21 -19.75
N SER A 8 22.94 -5.77 -19.68
CA SER A 8 23.67 -5.45 -18.44
C SER A 8 23.16 -4.20 -17.75
N LEU A 9 22.85 -3.12 -18.48
CA LEU A 9 22.32 -1.87 -17.94
C LEU A 9 20.89 -2.04 -17.41
N GLY A 10 20.07 -2.88 -18.10
CA GLY A 10 18.74 -3.21 -17.64
C GLY A 10 18.76 -4.00 -16.33
N ALA A 11 19.63 -4.99 -16.21
CA ALA A 11 19.77 -5.79 -14.99
C ALA A 11 20.28 -4.96 -13.79
N GLU A 12 21.22 -4.04 -14.02
CA GLU A 12 21.73 -3.14 -12.98
C GLU A 12 20.65 -2.16 -12.49
N ALA A 13 19.88 -1.56 -13.41
CA ALA A 13 18.77 -0.67 -13.06
C ALA A 13 17.66 -1.38 -12.27
N ILE A 14 17.34 -2.62 -12.63
CA ILE A 14 16.38 -3.46 -11.89
C ILE A 14 16.89 -3.76 -10.49
N ASN A 15 18.16 -4.12 -10.33
CA ASN A 15 18.76 -4.43 -9.04
C ASN A 15 18.80 -3.21 -8.11
N GLN A 16 19.15 -2.04 -8.66
CA GLN A 16 19.06 -0.77 -7.93
C GLN A 16 17.62 -0.42 -7.53
N GLY A 17 16.64 -0.71 -8.40
CA GLY A 17 15.22 -0.55 -8.09
C GLY A 17 14.77 -1.40 -6.91
N TYR A 18 15.14 -2.68 -6.87
CA TYR A 18 14.85 -3.56 -5.74
C TYR A 18 15.52 -3.12 -4.45
N LEU A 19 16.79 -2.68 -4.51
CA LEU A 19 17.49 -2.17 -3.33
C LEU A 19 16.82 -0.92 -2.77
N SER A 20 16.46 0.02 -3.64
CA SER A 20 15.76 1.25 -3.24
C SER A 20 14.39 0.95 -2.63
N MET A 21 13.64 0.01 -3.20
CA MET A 21 12.36 -0.45 -2.67
C MET A 21 12.54 -1.07 -1.27
N ALA A 22 13.53 -1.94 -1.10
CA ALA A 22 13.80 -2.59 0.18
C ALA A 22 14.19 -1.59 1.27
N LEU A 23 15.04 -0.62 0.95
CA LEU A 23 15.43 0.45 1.87
C LEU A 23 14.24 1.35 2.24
N GLY A 24 13.43 1.76 1.26
CA GLY A 24 12.23 2.55 1.49
C GLY A 24 11.22 1.82 2.39
N LEU A 25 10.99 0.53 2.11
CA LEU A 25 10.11 -0.31 2.90
C LEU A 25 10.60 -0.48 4.35
N LEU A 26 11.91 -0.68 4.53
CA LEU A 26 12.53 -0.79 5.85
C LEU A 26 12.32 0.50 6.67
N LEU A 27 12.57 1.66 6.06
CA LEU A 27 12.37 2.96 6.72
C LEU A 27 10.92 3.16 7.15
N VAL A 28 9.97 2.79 6.29
CA VAL A 28 8.54 2.86 6.59
C VAL A 28 8.17 1.93 7.73
N ILE A 29 8.64 0.68 7.74
CA ILE A 29 8.38 -0.29 8.81
C ILE A 29 8.88 0.25 10.15
N VAL A 30 10.10 0.78 10.18
CA VAL A 30 10.70 1.35 11.41
C VAL A 30 9.90 2.57 11.88
N PHE A 31 9.52 3.47 10.95
CA PHE A 31 8.70 4.64 11.27
C PHE A 31 7.33 4.24 11.85
N MET A 32 6.62 3.31 11.20
CA MET A 32 5.29 2.88 11.64
C MET A 32 5.33 2.26 13.05
N ILE A 33 6.32 1.43 13.33
CA ILE A 33 6.49 0.84 14.67
C ILE A 33 6.85 1.91 15.70
N GLY A 34 7.81 2.79 15.37
CA GLY A 34 8.31 3.80 16.28
C GLY A 34 7.27 4.88 16.62
N TYR A 35 6.45 5.27 15.65
CA TYR A 35 5.47 6.36 15.82
C TYR A 35 4.11 5.86 16.34
N TYR A 36 3.59 4.75 15.81
CA TYR A 36 2.25 4.23 16.16
C TYR A 36 2.28 3.07 17.16
N GLY A 37 3.45 2.50 17.46
CA GLY A 37 3.55 1.38 18.41
C GLY A 37 2.78 0.15 17.91
N THR A 38 1.86 -0.36 18.76
CA THR A 38 1.11 -1.60 18.46
C THR A 38 0.23 -1.51 17.20
N PRO A 39 -0.56 -0.44 16.95
CA PRO A 39 -1.25 -0.26 15.67
C PRO A 39 -0.30 -0.23 14.46
N GLY A 40 0.91 0.31 14.62
CA GLY A 40 1.94 0.31 13.58
C GLY A 40 2.40 -1.10 13.21
N TRP A 41 2.51 -2.02 14.14
CA TRP A 41 2.78 -3.43 13.88
C TRP A 41 1.68 -4.07 13.02
N MET A 42 0.41 -3.80 13.33
CA MET A 42 -0.72 -4.33 12.56
C MET A 42 -0.77 -3.75 11.14
N ALA A 43 -0.46 -2.46 11.00
CA ALA A 43 -0.34 -1.80 9.71
C ALA A 43 0.80 -2.40 8.84
N ASN A 44 1.94 -2.69 9.45
CA ASN A 44 3.06 -3.36 8.77
C ASN A 44 2.71 -4.78 8.33
N LEU A 45 1.96 -5.51 9.15
CA LEU A 45 1.47 -6.83 8.76
C LEU A 45 0.50 -6.74 7.56
N ALA A 46 -0.40 -5.76 7.56
CA ALA A 46 -1.28 -5.49 6.42
C ALA A 46 -0.47 -5.10 5.16
N LEU A 47 0.60 -4.31 5.31
CA LEU A 47 1.51 -3.97 4.23
C LEU A 47 2.23 -5.20 3.66
N PHE A 48 2.65 -6.14 4.51
CA PHE A 48 3.21 -7.41 4.08
C PHE A 48 2.23 -8.21 3.21
N PHE A 49 0.96 -8.31 3.64
CA PHE A 49 -0.08 -8.94 2.83
C PHE A 49 -0.32 -8.19 1.52
N ASN A 50 -0.23 -6.87 1.51
CA ASN A 50 -0.35 -6.09 0.28
C ASN A 50 0.73 -6.46 -0.75
N VAL A 51 1.99 -6.52 -0.34
CA VAL A 51 3.10 -6.97 -1.20
C VAL A 51 2.83 -8.37 -1.75
N PHE A 52 2.38 -9.28 -0.89
CA PHE A 52 2.06 -10.65 -1.28
C PHE A 52 0.91 -10.71 -2.30
N PHE A 53 -0.15 -9.94 -2.13
CA PHE A 53 -1.26 -9.89 -3.08
C PHE A 53 -0.85 -9.25 -4.41
N ILE A 54 -0.09 -8.15 -4.39
CA ILE A 54 0.44 -7.55 -5.63
C ILE A 54 1.27 -8.58 -6.40
N ALA A 55 2.21 -9.26 -5.75
CA ALA A 55 3.03 -10.27 -6.38
C ALA A 55 2.19 -11.43 -6.93
N GLY A 56 1.22 -11.94 -6.15
CA GLY A 56 0.32 -13.00 -6.58
C GLY A 56 -0.50 -12.65 -7.82
N VAL A 57 -1.08 -11.45 -7.86
CA VAL A 57 -1.87 -10.99 -9.02
C VAL A 57 -0.97 -10.80 -10.25
N LEU A 58 0.21 -10.20 -10.10
CA LEU A 58 1.14 -10.00 -11.22
C LEU A 58 1.61 -11.33 -11.82
N VAL A 59 1.90 -12.33 -10.99
CA VAL A 59 2.24 -13.69 -11.46
C VAL A 59 1.06 -14.32 -12.21
N GLN A 60 -0.15 -14.20 -11.68
CA GLN A 60 -1.34 -14.79 -12.29
C GLN A 60 -1.66 -14.22 -13.67
N ILE A 61 -1.46 -12.92 -13.89
CA ILE A 61 -1.69 -12.27 -15.18
C ILE A 61 -0.46 -12.33 -16.10
N GLN A 62 0.62 -12.99 -15.68
CA GLN A 62 1.88 -13.08 -16.41
C GLN A 62 2.41 -11.71 -16.86
N ALA A 63 2.23 -10.68 -16.04
CA ALA A 63 2.69 -9.33 -16.35
C ALA A 63 4.21 -9.29 -16.46
N ALA A 64 4.72 -8.78 -17.57
CA ALA A 64 6.14 -8.51 -17.67
C ALA A 64 6.52 -7.37 -16.72
N LEU A 65 7.41 -7.67 -15.77
CA LEU A 65 7.96 -6.65 -14.85
C LEU A 65 8.94 -5.76 -15.62
N THR A 66 8.42 -4.62 -16.07
CA THR A 66 9.24 -3.56 -16.66
C THR A 66 9.78 -2.63 -15.58
N LEU A 67 10.82 -1.86 -15.86
CA LEU A 67 11.36 -0.87 -14.91
C LEU A 67 10.28 0.13 -14.43
N PRO A 68 9.45 0.72 -15.30
CA PRO A 68 8.30 1.52 -14.86
C PRO A 68 7.26 0.72 -14.07
N GLY A 69 7.08 -0.58 -14.36
CA GLY A 69 6.21 -1.46 -13.58
C GLY A 69 6.67 -1.60 -12.12
N ILE A 70 7.97 -1.75 -11.90
CA ILE A 70 8.57 -1.75 -10.55
C ILE A 70 8.33 -0.41 -9.85
N ALA A 71 8.51 0.70 -10.56
CA ALA A 71 8.21 2.03 -10.00
C ALA A 71 6.73 2.18 -9.61
N GLY A 72 5.79 1.59 -10.37
CA GLY A 72 4.38 1.51 -10.03
C GLY A 72 4.12 0.75 -8.72
N ILE A 73 4.79 -0.37 -8.50
CA ILE A 73 4.71 -1.13 -7.25
C ILE A 73 5.22 -0.29 -6.07
N VAL A 74 6.38 0.34 -6.20
CA VAL A 74 6.96 1.19 -5.15
C VAL A 74 6.02 2.34 -4.79
N LEU A 75 5.44 2.99 -5.79
CA LEU A 75 4.49 4.08 -5.62
C LEU A 75 3.24 3.59 -4.85
N THR A 76 2.66 2.45 -5.25
CA THR A 76 1.45 1.93 -4.60
C THR A 76 1.71 1.42 -3.18
N LEU A 77 2.90 0.91 -2.89
CA LEU A 77 3.31 0.59 -1.52
C LEU A 77 3.38 1.84 -0.64
N GLY A 78 3.91 2.96 -1.17
CA GLY A 78 3.88 4.25 -0.47
C GLY A 78 2.46 4.71 -0.15
N MET A 79 1.54 4.59 -1.11
CA MET A 79 0.12 4.93 -0.92
C MET A 79 -0.60 3.97 0.05
N ALA A 80 -0.21 2.70 0.10
CA ALA A 80 -0.73 1.74 1.09
C ALA A 80 -0.34 2.12 2.52
N VAL A 81 0.89 2.60 2.71
CA VAL A 81 1.34 3.12 4.00
C VAL A 81 0.57 4.38 4.37
N ASP A 82 0.39 5.31 3.44
CA ASP A 82 -0.36 6.55 3.67
C ASP A 82 -1.81 6.26 4.08
N ALA A 83 -2.46 5.30 3.46
CA ALA A 83 -3.80 4.84 3.87
C ALA A 83 -3.81 4.32 5.31
N ASN A 84 -2.81 3.52 5.72
CA ASN A 84 -2.70 3.03 7.10
C ASN A 84 -2.39 4.15 8.10
N VAL A 85 -1.56 5.13 7.72
CA VAL A 85 -1.30 6.34 8.51
C VAL A 85 -2.60 7.12 8.73
N LEU A 86 -3.35 7.37 7.66
CA LEU A 86 -4.62 8.08 7.73
C LEU A 86 -5.63 7.39 8.66
N ILE A 87 -5.75 6.06 8.56
CA ILE A 87 -6.61 5.27 9.45
C ILE A 87 -6.17 5.44 10.91
N ASN A 88 -4.88 5.26 11.21
CA ASN A 88 -4.35 5.37 12.56
C ASN A 88 -4.57 6.78 13.15
N GLU A 89 -4.38 7.84 12.36
CA GLU A 89 -4.64 9.21 12.79
C GLU A 89 -6.13 9.45 13.06
N ARG A 90 -7.04 8.94 12.23
CA ARG A 90 -8.48 9.03 12.48
C ARG A 90 -8.91 8.29 13.75
N ILE A 91 -8.36 7.11 14.01
CA ILE A 91 -8.60 6.39 15.27
C ILE A 91 -8.09 7.22 16.45
N ARG A 92 -6.89 7.78 16.34
CA ARG A 92 -6.29 8.63 17.38
C ARG A 92 -7.13 9.88 17.66
N GLU A 93 -7.65 10.55 16.63
CA GLU A 93 -8.57 11.67 16.78
C GLU A 93 -9.83 11.30 17.58
N GLU A 94 -10.42 10.14 17.31
CA GLU A 94 -11.62 9.68 18.01
C GLU A 94 -11.33 9.27 19.48
N LEU A 95 -10.15 8.70 19.72
CA LEU A 95 -9.69 8.43 21.10
C LEU A 95 -9.50 9.72 21.90
N HIS A 96 -8.93 10.78 21.29
CA HIS A 96 -8.77 12.09 21.95
C HIS A 96 -10.11 12.77 22.28
N LYS A 97 -11.19 12.41 21.56
CA LYS A 97 -12.56 12.86 21.85
C LYS A 97 -13.20 12.09 23.01
N GLY A 98 -12.47 11.17 23.64
CA GLY A 98 -12.95 10.38 24.78
C GLY A 98 -13.80 9.15 24.43
N LYS A 99 -13.79 8.70 23.18
CA LYS A 99 -14.50 7.49 22.76
C LYS A 99 -13.80 6.23 23.25
N GLY A 100 -14.57 5.18 23.48
CA GLY A 100 -14.03 3.86 23.78
C GLY A 100 -13.19 3.32 22.60
N LEU A 101 -12.22 2.44 22.90
CA LEU A 101 -11.25 1.94 21.92
C LEU A 101 -11.92 1.31 20.68
N LEU A 102 -12.93 0.45 20.89
CA LEU A 102 -13.62 -0.21 19.76
C LEU A 102 -14.44 0.78 18.90
N ASP A 103 -15.11 1.73 19.56
CA ASP A 103 -15.87 2.77 18.85
C ASP A 103 -14.95 3.70 18.06
N ALA A 104 -13.81 4.07 18.65
CA ALA A 104 -12.80 4.88 17.98
C ALA A 104 -12.22 4.19 16.74
N ILE A 105 -11.99 2.87 16.81
CA ILE A 105 -11.55 2.07 15.66
C ILE A 105 -12.61 2.10 14.56
N ASN A 106 -13.84 1.74 14.85
CA ASN A 106 -14.91 1.67 13.85
C ASN A 106 -15.14 3.01 13.15
N ILE A 107 -15.27 4.08 13.93
CA ILE A 107 -15.49 5.44 13.40
C ILE A 107 -14.26 5.96 12.66
N GLY A 108 -13.05 5.63 13.14
CA GLY A 108 -11.80 6.00 12.49
C GLY A 108 -11.69 5.38 11.09
N TYR A 109 -12.01 4.10 10.95
CA TYR A 109 -12.05 3.41 9.66
C TYR A 109 -13.11 3.99 8.72
N GLU A 110 -14.32 4.21 9.20
CA GLU A 110 -15.40 4.80 8.41
C GLU A 110 -15.00 6.17 7.84
N LYS A 111 -14.43 7.04 8.68
CA LYS A 111 -13.97 8.37 8.26
C LYS A 111 -12.77 8.33 7.31
N ALA A 112 -11.84 7.39 7.54
CA ALA A 112 -10.68 7.23 6.69
C ALA A 112 -11.06 6.67 5.32
N LEU A 113 -12.04 5.77 5.23
CA LEU A 113 -12.45 5.10 4.00
C LEU A 113 -12.84 6.10 2.90
N SER A 114 -13.66 7.09 3.22
CA SER A 114 -14.06 8.13 2.25
C SER A 114 -12.84 8.85 1.67
N ALA A 115 -11.93 9.31 2.54
CA ALA A 115 -10.74 10.03 2.11
C ALA A 115 -9.77 9.14 1.30
N ILE A 116 -9.63 7.86 1.68
CA ILE A 116 -8.81 6.88 0.96
C ILE A 116 -9.39 6.64 -0.44
N LEU A 117 -10.70 6.44 -0.56
CA LEU A 117 -11.35 6.22 -1.85
C LEU A 117 -11.24 7.46 -2.75
N ASP A 118 -11.53 8.63 -2.22
CA ASP A 118 -11.46 9.90 -2.97
C ASP A 118 -10.04 10.16 -3.48
N GLY A 119 -9.02 9.94 -2.66
CA GLY A 119 -7.62 10.12 -3.04
C GLY A 119 -7.15 9.10 -4.10
N ASN A 120 -7.69 7.89 -4.09
CA ASN A 120 -7.28 6.83 -5.01
C ASN A 120 -8.04 6.85 -6.35
N ILE A 121 -9.26 7.41 -6.43
CA ILE A 121 -10.06 7.47 -7.67
C ILE A 121 -9.28 8.15 -8.80
N THR A 122 -8.68 9.30 -8.54
CA THR A 122 -7.90 10.04 -9.54
C THR A 122 -6.72 9.22 -10.06
N THR A 123 -6.03 8.51 -9.16
CA THR A 123 -4.87 7.69 -9.53
C THR A 123 -5.29 6.45 -10.32
N VAL A 124 -6.44 5.84 -9.99
CA VAL A 124 -7.03 4.74 -10.79
C VAL A 124 -7.36 5.22 -12.20
N LEU A 125 -7.98 6.40 -12.34
CA LEU A 125 -8.28 6.97 -13.66
C LEU A 125 -7.01 7.19 -14.48
N ILE A 126 -5.95 7.71 -13.88
CA ILE A 126 -4.65 7.84 -14.54
C ILE A 126 -4.13 6.46 -14.98
N GLY A 127 -4.16 5.47 -14.10
CA GLY A 127 -3.76 4.10 -14.41
C GLY A 127 -4.53 3.51 -15.60
N VAL A 128 -5.84 3.69 -15.63
CA VAL A 128 -6.70 3.23 -16.74
C VAL A 128 -6.33 3.95 -18.05
N ILE A 129 -6.09 5.26 -18.01
CA ILE A 129 -5.64 6.02 -19.20
C ILE A 129 -4.30 5.48 -19.71
N LEU A 130 -3.36 5.17 -18.81
CA LEU A 130 -2.07 4.59 -19.18
C LEU A 130 -2.20 3.18 -19.77
N ILE A 131 -3.18 2.39 -19.34
CA ILE A 131 -3.45 1.07 -19.91
C ILE A 131 -4.04 1.17 -21.31
N ILE A 132 -4.95 2.13 -21.55
CA ILE A 132 -5.67 2.29 -22.82
C ILE A 132 -4.77 2.94 -23.87
N PHE A 133 -4.10 4.04 -23.53
CA PHE A 133 -3.35 4.87 -24.45
C PHE A 133 -1.83 4.65 -24.38
N GLY A 134 -1.33 4.01 -23.33
CA GLY A 134 0.08 3.70 -23.17
C GLY A 134 0.53 2.55 -24.07
N SER A 135 1.80 2.54 -24.41
CA SER A 135 2.45 1.47 -25.15
C SER A 135 3.65 0.92 -24.38
N GLY A 136 4.01 -0.32 -24.65
CA GLY A 136 5.20 -0.95 -24.05
C GLY A 136 5.26 -0.85 -22.52
N SER A 137 6.34 -0.26 -22.02
CA SER A 137 6.61 -0.13 -20.59
C SER A 137 5.65 0.81 -19.85
N VAL A 138 5.07 1.82 -20.52
CA VAL A 138 4.09 2.75 -19.94
C VAL A 138 2.79 2.01 -19.59
N LYS A 139 2.35 1.10 -20.47
CA LYS A 139 1.19 0.25 -20.20
C LYS A 139 1.44 -0.66 -18.99
N GLY A 140 2.66 -1.23 -18.88
CA GLY A 140 3.06 -2.04 -17.72
C GLY A 140 2.98 -1.26 -16.41
N PHE A 141 3.42 0.00 -16.40
CA PHE A 141 3.26 0.90 -15.25
C PHE A 141 1.78 1.11 -14.88
N GLY A 142 0.91 1.39 -15.85
CA GLY A 142 -0.53 1.54 -15.61
C GLY A 142 -1.17 0.30 -14.99
N VAL A 143 -0.80 -0.89 -15.47
CA VAL A 143 -1.29 -2.17 -14.93
C VAL A 143 -0.86 -2.37 -13.47
N THR A 144 0.43 -2.22 -13.17
CA THR A 144 0.93 -2.37 -11.79
C THR A 144 0.33 -1.33 -10.86
N LEU A 145 0.12 -0.09 -11.33
CA LEU A 145 -0.51 0.98 -10.58
C LEU A 145 -1.95 0.62 -10.21
N CYS A 146 -2.78 0.19 -11.15
CA CYS A 146 -4.17 -0.19 -10.89
C CYS A 146 -4.27 -1.39 -9.94
N ILE A 147 -3.48 -2.44 -10.15
CA ILE A 147 -3.44 -3.62 -9.29
C ILE A 147 -3.02 -3.21 -7.88
N GLY A 148 -1.91 -2.47 -7.77
CA GLY A 148 -1.39 -2.02 -6.48
C GLY A 148 -2.39 -1.17 -5.70
N LEU A 149 -3.14 -0.28 -6.36
CA LEU A 149 -4.19 0.52 -5.72
C LEU A 149 -5.34 -0.32 -5.19
N VAL A 150 -5.85 -1.25 -5.99
CA VAL A 150 -6.95 -2.14 -5.56
C VAL A 150 -6.52 -3.00 -4.38
N THR A 151 -5.34 -3.61 -4.44
CA THR A 151 -4.81 -4.43 -3.35
C THR A 151 -4.50 -3.59 -2.12
N SER A 152 -3.99 -2.36 -2.29
CA SER A 152 -3.70 -1.42 -1.22
C SER A 152 -4.96 -1.02 -0.44
N VAL A 153 -6.03 -0.62 -1.13
CA VAL A 153 -7.31 -0.29 -0.49
C VAL A 153 -7.87 -1.51 0.24
N PHE A 154 -7.83 -2.68 -0.40
CA PHE A 154 -8.31 -3.91 0.23
C PHE A 154 -7.54 -4.25 1.51
N THR A 155 -6.22 -4.22 1.48
CA THR A 155 -5.40 -4.59 2.63
C THR A 155 -5.44 -3.55 3.74
N SER A 156 -5.41 -2.26 3.42
CA SER A 156 -5.47 -1.21 4.43
C SER A 156 -6.85 -1.08 5.08
N VAL A 157 -7.94 -1.28 4.34
CA VAL A 157 -9.30 -1.15 4.88
C VAL A 157 -9.75 -2.45 5.57
N TYR A 158 -9.62 -3.61 4.91
CA TYR A 158 -10.16 -4.87 5.43
C TYR A 158 -9.16 -5.62 6.30
N ILE A 159 -7.95 -5.89 5.80
CA ILE A 159 -6.97 -6.69 6.55
C ILE A 159 -6.50 -5.95 7.79
N SER A 160 -6.12 -4.67 7.64
CA SER A 160 -5.69 -3.84 8.76
C SER A 160 -6.80 -3.69 9.81
N HIS A 161 -8.07 -3.50 9.41
CA HIS A 161 -9.20 -3.43 10.33
C HIS A 161 -9.36 -4.70 11.17
N ILE A 162 -9.35 -5.87 10.52
CA ILE A 162 -9.44 -7.15 11.22
C ILE A 162 -8.30 -7.32 12.24
N LEU A 163 -7.08 -6.96 11.86
CA LEU A 163 -5.90 -7.08 12.71
C LEU A 163 -5.96 -6.13 13.92
N ILE A 164 -6.34 -4.88 13.70
CA ILE A 164 -6.46 -3.87 14.76
C ILE A 164 -7.61 -4.19 15.71
N ASP A 165 -8.77 -4.60 15.19
CA ASP A 165 -9.93 -5.00 16.00
C ASP A 165 -9.61 -6.26 16.85
N TRP A 166 -8.97 -7.25 16.25
CA TRP A 166 -8.52 -8.44 16.98
C TRP A 166 -7.55 -8.08 18.12
N MET A 167 -6.60 -7.21 17.87
CA MET A 167 -5.65 -6.73 18.87
C MET A 167 -6.35 -5.96 20.00
N ALA A 168 -7.26 -5.03 19.64
CA ALA A 168 -8.01 -4.25 20.63
C ALA A 168 -8.86 -5.12 21.55
N LYS A 169 -9.56 -6.11 21.01
CA LYS A 169 -10.33 -7.09 21.78
C LYS A 169 -9.46 -7.93 22.71
N ARG A 170 -8.24 -8.24 22.28
CA ARG A 170 -7.28 -8.96 23.12
C ARG A 170 -6.76 -8.11 24.28
N GLN A 171 -6.50 -6.83 24.05
CA GLN A 171 -6.09 -5.89 25.11
C GLN A 171 -7.18 -5.71 26.16
N ILE A 172 -8.44 -5.54 25.73
CA ILE A 172 -9.59 -5.40 26.66
C ILE A 172 -9.80 -6.65 27.52
N LYS A 173 -9.49 -7.85 27.01
CA LYS A 173 -9.60 -9.10 27.78
C LYS A 173 -8.45 -9.34 28.74
N ALA A 174 -7.33 -8.69 28.56
CA ALA A 174 -6.10 -8.88 29.34
C ALA A 174 -5.94 -7.87 30.49
N GLY A 175 -6.70 -6.75 30.49
CA GLY A 175 -6.76 -5.74 31.55
C GLY A 175 -8.06 -5.82 32.33
#